data_4b4c94ed22d77caaf9f492678b2c9e99
#
_entry.id   4b4c94ed22d77caaf9f492678b2c9e99
#
_cell.length_a   1.000
_cell.length_b   1.000
_cell.length_c   1.000
_cell.angle_alpha   90.00
_cell.angle_beta   90.00
_cell.angle_gamma   90.00
#
_symmetry.space_group_name_H-M   'P 1'
#
loop_
_entity.id
_entity.type
_entity.pdbx_description
1 polymer ?
#
loop_
_entity_poly.entity_id
_entity_poly.type
_entity_poly.pdbx_seq_one_letter_code
_entity_poly.pdbx_strand_id
1 'polypeptide(L)'
;MNTVEIKTPRSTHQVLEEKLTSLGLYVTALEAYEMWKADPERIRVLDVRTFEEYVLIGHAEMAANVPLAFPTYNWDAGKGNYTVVGNRDFIAHVTQRFTPDDTILVMCRSGGRSAMAVNALAKAGFTQVHNIIDGFEGDKVEDPESVHHGMRMRNGWKNSAPWTYRLDPKLVWLPSDVELETLRKTLDI
;
A
#
# COMPACT_ATOMS: atom_id res chain seq x y z
N MET A 1 -9.27 -1.51 -19.92
CA MET A 1 -9.22 -0.68 -18.70
C MET A 1 -8.83 0.73 -19.11
N ASN A 2 -9.56 1.73 -18.64
CA ASN A 2 -9.24 3.12 -18.95
C ASN A 2 -8.01 3.56 -18.16
N THR A 3 -7.08 4.24 -18.82
CA THR A 3 -5.90 4.84 -18.20
C THR A 3 -5.86 6.34 -18.45
N VAL A 4 -5.25 7.07 -17.53
CA VAL A 4 -4.97 8.51 -17.65
C VAL A 4 -3.46 8.70 -17.68
N GLU A 5 -2.99 9.52 -18.61
CA GLU A 5 -1.58 9.90 -18.68
C GLU A 5 -1.25 10.90 -17.57
N ILE A 6 -0.34 10.54 -16.69
CA ILE A 6 0.12 11.38 -15.58
C ILE A 6 1.61 11.68 -15.75
N LYS A 7 1.95 12.95 -15.71
CA LYS A 7 3.34 13.41 -15.67
C LYS A 7 3.80 13.53 -14.23
N THR A 8 4.84 12.78 -13.89
CA THR A 8 5.58 12.98 -12.65
C THR A 8 6.81 13.86 -12.91
N PRO A 9 7.50 14.35 -11.88
CA PRO A 9 8.73 15.12 -12.09
C PRO A 9 9.84 14.38 -12.85
N ARG A 10 9.76 13.05 -12.90
CA ARG A 10 10.81 12.20 -13.50
C ARG A 10 10.34 11.39 -14.70
N SER A 11 9.03 11.23 -14.91
CA SER A 11 8.50 10.36 -15.97
C SER A 11 7.02 10.63 -16.24
N THR A 12 6.51 10.03 -17.32
CA THR A 12 5.08 10.03 -17.64
C THR A 12 4.55 8.60 -17.45
N HIS A 13 3.47 8.45 -16.69
CA HIS A 13 2.87 7.15 -16.41
C HIS A 13 1.44 7.06 -16.93
N GLN A 14 1.05 5.88 -17.39
CA GLN A 14 -0.34 5.53 -17.64
C GLN A 14 -0.93 4.97 -16.35
N VAL A 15 -1.80 5.73 -15.69
CA VAL A 15 -2.42 5.35 -14.42
C VAL A 15 -3.85 4.88 -14.67
N LEU A 16 -4.18 3.70 -14.18
CA LEU A 16 -5.55 3.17 -14.23
C LEU A 16 -6.50 4.09 -13.45
N GLU A 17 -7.71 4.32 -13.95
CA GLU A 17 -8.71 5.18 -13.30
C GLU A 17 -8.95 4.81 -11.83
N GLU A 18 -8.97 3.51 -11.51
CA GLU A 18 -9.12 3.00 -10.15
C GLU A 18 -7.98 3.35 -9.18
N LYS A 19 -6.84 3.82 -9.72
CA LYS A 19 -5.66 4.24 -8.94
C LYS A 19 -5.54 5.77 -8.84
N LEU A 20 -6.49 6.53 -9.40
CA LEU A 20 -6.46 7.98 -9.34
C LEU A 20 -6.74 8.50 -7.92
N THR A 21 -6.05 9.59 -7.58
CA THR A 21 -6.13 10.23 -6.25
C THR A 21 -6.46 11.71 -6.37
N SER A 22 -7.09 12.26 -5.33
CA SER A 22 -7.43 13.68 -5.27
C SER A 22 -6.21 14.60 -5.21
N LEU A 23 -5.07 14.11 -4.71
CA LEU A 23 -3.83 14.87 -4.65
C LEU A 23 -3.05 14.87 -5.97
N GLY A 24 -3.31 13.91 -6.86
CA GLY A 24 -2.61 13.82 -8.15
C GLY A 24 -1.12 13.52 -8.05
N LEU A 25 -0.65 13.00 -6.90
CA LEU A 25 0.77 12.69 -6.66
C LEU A 25 0.99 11.19 -6.85
N TYR A 26 1.85 10.84 -7.81
CA TYR A 26 2.11 9.44 -8.19
C TYR A 26 3.60 9.19 -8.35
N VAL A 27 4.02 7.97 -8.01
CA VAL A 27 5.37 7.45 -8.23
C VAL A 27 5.29 5.95 -8.52
N THR A 28 6.27 5.41 -9.22
CA THR A 28 6.52 3.97 -9.25
C THR A 28 7.27 3.54 -7.98
N ALA A 29 7.34 2.25 -7.73
CA ALA A 29 8.10 1.69 -6.61
C ALA A 29 9.59 2.04 -6.68
N LEU A 30 10.18 2.02 -7.88
CA LEU A 30 11.57 2.42 -8.07
C LEU A 30 11.78 3.91 -7.79
N GLU A 31 10.91 4.78 -8.31
CA GLU A 31 10.96 6.23 -8.02
C GLU A 31 10.78 6.51 -6.53
N ALA A 32 9.85 5.80 -5.87
CA ALA A 32 9.62 5.91 -4.43
C ALA A 32 10.87 5.52 -3.62
N TYR A 33 11.54 4.44 -3.99
CA TYR A 33 12.80 4.04 -3.35
C TYR A 33 13.90 5.08 -3.54
N GLU A 34 14.06 5.62 -4.75
CA GLU A 34 15.05 6.68 -5.01
C GLU A 34 14.73 7.98 -4.27
N MET A 35 13.45 8.34 -4.16
CA MET A 35 13.02 9.48 -3.34
C MET A 35 13.37 9.27 -1.87
N TRP A 36 12.99 8.13 -1.30
CA TRP A 36 13.29 7.82 0.10
C TRP A 36 14.81 7.79 0.35
N LYS A 37 15.58 7.18 -0.54
CA LYS A 37 17.05 7.12 -0.42
C LYS A 37 17.72 8.48 -0.44
N ALA A 38 17.15 9.45 -1.16
CA ALA A 38 17.65 10.81 -1.23
C ALA A 38 17.42 11.62 0.06
N ASP A 39 16.33 11.34 0.81
CA ASP A 39 16.00 12.04 2.05
C ASP A 39 15.21 11.12 3.01
N PRO A 40 15.89 10.14 3.64
CA PRO A 40 15.22 9.15 4.50
C PRO A 40 14.68 9.74 5.81
N GLU A 41 15.12 10.95 6.19
CA GLU A 41 14.64 11.64 7.39
C GLU A 41 13.27 12.30 7.19
N ARG A 42 12.97 12.76 5.97
CA ARG A 42 11.73 13.49 5.66
C ARG A 42 10.73 12.69 4.86
N ILE A 43 11.17 11.69 4.09
CA ILE A 43 10.31 10.87 3.26
C ILE A 43 9.97 9.57 4.00
N ARG A 44 8.69 9.33 4.16
CA ARG A 44 8.16 8.17 4.88
C ARG A 44 7.52 7.18 3.90
N VAL A 45 7.63 5.90 4.20
CA VAL A 45 6.96 4.84 3.43
C VAL A 45 5.89 4.19 4.28
N LEU A 46 4.66 4.15 3.75
CA LEU A 46 3.49 3.56 4.40
C LEU A 46 2.98 2.37 3.59
N ASP A 47 2.99 1.19 4.17
CA ASP A 47 2.40 -0.02 3.60
C ASP A 47 1.01 -0.24 4.19
N VAL A 48 -0.03 -0.12 3.34
CA VAL A 48 -1.43 -0.26 3.75
C VAL A 48 -2.00 -1.66 3.48
N ARG A 49 -1.14 -2.63 3.17
CA ARG A 49 -1.52 -4.03 3.03
C ARG A 49 -1.93 -4.59 4.39
N THR A 50 -2.57 -5.75 4.36
CA THR A 50 -2.89 -6.46 5.61
C THR A 50 -1.61 -6.89 6.32
N PHE A 51 -1.72 -7.17 7.61
CA PHE A 51 -0.60 -7.66 8.41
C PHE A 51 -0.01 -8.95 7.82
N GLU A 52 -0.87 -9.86 7.35
CA GLU A 52 -0.47 -11.13 6.76
C GLU A 52 0.32 -10.92 5.45
N GLU A 53 -0.13 -10.00 4.58
CA GLU A 53 0.61 -9.65 3.36
C GLU A 53 1.99 -9.08 3.72
N TYR A 54 2.07 -8.18 4.71
CA TYR A 54 3.32 -7.56 5.14
C TYR A 54 4.32 -8.59 5.67
N VAL A 55 3.86 -9.51 6.52
CA VAL A 55 4.71 -10.53 7.17
C VAL A 55 5.08 -11.66 6.21
N LEU A 56 4.10 -12.20 5.46
CA LEU A 56 4.28 -13.43 4.70
C LEU A 56 4.80 -13.22 3.28
N ILE A 57 4.46 -12.10 2.65
CA ILE A 57 4.93 -11.76 1.29
C ILE A 57 6.26 -11.00 1.34
N GLY A 58 6.57 -10.38 2.48
CA GLY A 58 7.70 -9.49 2.68
C GLY A 58 7.29 -8.02 2.52
N HIS A 59 8.21 -7.09 2.83
CA HIS A 59 7.96 -5.65 2.85
C HIS A 59 9.23 -4.84 2.58
N ALA A 60 9.08 -3.57 2.23
CA ALA A 60 10.19 -2.62 2.20
C ALA A 60 10.71 -2.40 3.63
N GLU A 61 12.02 -2.46 3.85
CA GLU A 61 12.61 -2.47 5.19
C GLU A 61 12.22 -1.25 6.05
N MET A 62 12.04 -0.09 5.41
CA MET A 62 11.67 1.17 6.05
C MET A 62 10.16 1.42 6.14
N ALA A 63 9.34 0.58 5.55
CA ALA A 63 7.89 0.82 5.47
C ALA A 63 7.20 0.56 6.80
N ALA A 64 6.48 1.55 7.31
CA ALA A 64 5.56 1.32 8.41
C ALA A 64 4.29 0.65 7.89
N ASN A 65 3.84 -0.42 8.53
CA ASN A 65 2.58 -1.07 8.20
C ASN A 65 1.44 -0.45 9.00
N VAL A 66 0.41 0.01 8.32
CA VAL A 66 -0.90 0.34 8.88
C VAL A 66 -1.98 -0.19 7.93
N PRO A 67 -2.62 -1.32 8.24
CA PRO A 67 -3.62 -1.91 7.36
C PRO A 67 -4.79 -0.99 7.07
N LEU A 68 -5.13 -0.80 5.78
CA LEU A 68 -6.35 -0.09 5.38
C LEU A 68 -7.61 -0.93 5.63
N ALA A 69 -7.47 -2.25 5.58
CA ALA A 69 -8.55 -3.20 5.78
C ALA A 69 -7.98 -4.53 6.31
N PHE A 70 -8.85 -5.29 6.95
CA PHE A 70 -8.54 -6.62 7.48
C PHE A 70 -9.29 -7.69 6.70
N PRO A 71 -8.68 -8.85 6.40
CA PRO A 71 -9.38 -9.99 5.83
C PRO A 71 -10.38 -10.56 6.85
N THR A 72 -11.45 -11.13 6.35
CA THR A 72 -12.42 -11.90 7.17
C THR A 72 -12.36 -13.37 6.76
N TYR A 73 -12.94 -14.25 7.56
CA TYR A 73 -13.07 -15.67 7.21
C TYR A 73 -14.29 -15.96 6.33
N ASN A 74 -15.08 -14.91 5.98
CA ASN A 74 -16.28 -15.05 5.16
C ASN A 74 -15.91 -15.16 3.67
N TRP A 75 -16.23 -16.28 3.05
CA TRP A 75 -16.02 -16.50 1.63
C TRP A 75 -17.12 -15.86 0.78
N ASP A 76 -16.74 -15.02 -0.16
CA ASP A 76 -17.65 -14.46 -1.18
C ASP A 76 -17.52 -15.31 -2.46
N ALA A 77 -18.49 -16.20 -2.67
CA ALA A 77 -18.48 -17.09 -3.83
C ALA A 77 -18.66 -16.34 -5.16
N GLY A 78 -19.28 -15.15 -5.16
CA GLY A 78 -19.45 -14.32 -6.36
C GLY A 78 -18.15 -13.67 -6.81
N LYS A 79 -17.26 -13.34 -5.87
CA LYS A 79 -15.94 -12.76 -6.13
C LYS A 79 -14.81 -13.79 -6.15
N GLY A 80 -15.06 -15.02 -5.70
CA GLY A 80 -14.04 -16.05 -5.57
C GLY A 80 -12.92 -15.66 -4.60
N ASN A 81 -13.25 -14.96 -3.49
CA ASN A 81 -12.29 -14.46 -2.53
C ASN A 81 -12.92 -14.28 -1.14
N TYR A 82 -12.09 -14.17 -0.11
CA TYR A 82 -12.55 -13.75 1.21
C TYR A 82 -12.91 -12.27 1.22
N THR A 83 -13.94 -11.92 2.00
CA THR A 83 -14.33 -10.53 2.20
C THR A 83 -13.31 -9.81 3.07
N VAL A 84 -13.34 -8.48 3.02
CA VAL A 84 -12.50 -7.62 3.86
C VAL A 84 -13.37 -6.61 4.59
N VAL A 85 -12.93 -6.20 5.78
CA VAL A 85 -13.54 -5.12 6.57
C VAL A 85 -12.56 -3.96 6.65
N GLY A 86 -13.05 -2.74 6.40
CA GLY A 86 -12.22 -1.53 6.49
C GLY A 86 -11.74 -1.27 7.91
N ASN A 87 -10.49 -0.82 8.05
CA ASN A 87 -9.95 -0.34 9.31
C ASN A 87 -10.58 1.02 9.64
N ARG A 88 -11.50 1.07 10.59
CA ARG A 88 -12.19 2.30 11.00
C ARG A 88 -11.25 3.33 11.63
N ASP A 89 -10.20 2.84 12.26
CA ASP A 89 -9.21 3.65 12.97
C ASP A 89 -7.96 3.93 12.14
N PHE A 90 -8.03 3.70 10.81
CA PHE A 90 -6.90 3.86 9.90
C PHE A 90 -6.21 5.23 10.04
N ILE A 91 -6.98 6.31 10.02
CA ILE A 91 -6.43 7.67 10.16
C ILE A 91 -5.80 7.86 11.53
N ALA A 92 -6.46 7.41 12.61
CA ALA A 92 -5.91 7.50 13.96
C ALA A 92 -4.57 6.76 14.10
N HIS A 93 -4.46 5.56 13.50
CA HIS A 93 -3.20 4.79 13.50
C HIS A 93 -2.11 5.47 12.67
N VAL A 94 -2.46 6.07 11.53
CA VAL A 94 -1.49 6.79 10.70
C VAL A 94 -0.99 8.04 11.43
N THR A 95 -1.87 8.82 12.06
CA THR A 95 -1.50 10.06 12.81
C THR A 95 -0.67 9.82 14.06
N GLN A 96 -0.62 8.58 14.57
CA GLN A 96 0.32 8.20 15.63
C GLN A 96 1.78 8.10 15.14
N ARG A 97 2.00 7.97 13.84
CA ARG A 97 3.29 7.72 13.21
C ARG A 97 3.76 8.84 12.28
N PHE A 98 2.80 9.55 11.69
CA PHE A 98 3.02 10.55 10.66
C PHE A 98 2.24 11.83 10.94
N THR A 99 2.78 12.95 10.50
CA THR A 99 2.15 14.27 10.59
C THR A 99 1.70 14.73 9.20
N PRO A 100 0.75 15.69 9.09
CA PRO A 100 0.33 16.25 7.79
C PRO A 100 1.47 16.88 6.95
N ASP A 101 2.57 17.26 7.59
CA ASP A 101 3.75 17.87 6.94
C ASP A 101 4.72 16.84 6.35
N ASP A 102 4.56 15.54 6.69
CA ASP A 102 5.40 14.48 6.16
C ASP A 102 5.12 14.23 4.67
N THR A 103 6.17 13.97 3.90
CA THR A 103 6.02 13.37 2.56
C THR A 103 5.88 11.87 2.71
N ILE A 104 4.71 11.33 2.34
CA ILE A 104 4.38 9.91 2.52
C ILE A 104 4.22 9.21 1.17
N LEU A 105 4.95 8.12 0.99
CA LEU A 105 4.89 7.24 -0.17
C LEU A 105 4.05 6.02 0.23
N VAL A 106 2.84 5.88 -0.30
CA VAL A 106 1.87 4.86 0.13
C VAL A 106 1.85 3.70 -0.85
N MET A 107 2.06 2.49 -0.36
CA MET A 107 1.97 1.28 -1.16
C MET A 107 0.89 0.32 -0.64
N CYS A 108 0.35 -0.44 -1.59
CA CYS A 108 -0.37 -1.67 -1.30
C CYS A 108 0.17 -2.78 -2.20
N ARG A 109 -0.62 -3.78 -2.57
CA ARG A 109 -0.18 -4.86 -3.47
C ARG A 109 0.19 -4.34 -4.87
N SER A 110 -0.68 -3.49 -5.49
CA SER A 110 -0.57 -3.04 -6.88
C SER A 110 -1.18 -1.66 -7.16
N GLY A 111 -1.30 -0.78 -6.17
CA GLY A 111 -1.67 0.62 -6.33
C GLY A 111 -3.13 1.02 -6.07
N GLY A 112 -4.10 0.10 -6.06
CA GLY A 112 -5.53 0.45 -5.89
C GLY A 112 -5.91 0.79 -4.44
N ARG A 113 -5.58 -0.07 -3.46
CA ARG A 113 -5.85 0.21 -2.03
C ARG A 113 -5.07 1.42 -1.53
N SER A 114 -3.84 1.62 -2.01
CA SER A 114 -3.03 2.79 -1.68
C SER A 114 -3.65 4.08 -2.21
N ALA A 115 -4.29 4.07 -3.39
CA ALA A 115 -5.06 5.22 -3.87
C ALA A 115 -6.23 5.57 -2.93
N MET A 116 -6.95 4.56 -2.43
CA MET A 116 -8.00 4.78 -1.41
C MET A 116 -7.43 5.38 -0.12
N ALA A 117 -6.27 4.87 0.34
CA ALA A 117 -5.59 5.39 1.53
C ALA A 117 -5.13 6.84 1.33
N VAL A 118 -4.53 7.18 0.18
CA VAL A 118 -4.16 8.55 -0.18
C VAL A 118 -5.38 9.48 -0.12
N ASN A 119 -6.51 9.07 -0.67
CA ASN A 119 -7.74 9.87 -0.64
C ASN A 119 -8.29 10.06 0.79
N ALA A 120 -8.15 9.04 1.65
CA ALA A 120 -8.53 9.15 3.06
C ALA A 120 -7.60 10.11 3.83
N LEU A 121 -6.29 10.03 3.60
CA LEU A 121 -5.30 10.91 4.20
C LEU A 121 -5.45 12.36 3.72
N ALA A 122 -5.74 12.57 2.43
CA ALA A 122 -6.02 13.90 1.89
C ALA A 122 -7.21 14.57 2.61
N LYS A 123 -8.29 13.82 2.86
CA LYS A 123 -9.44 14.29 3.63
C LYS A 123 -9.09 14.61 5.11
N ALA A 124 -8.07 13.96 5.64
CA ALA A 124 -7.56 14.19 6.99
C ALA A 124 -6.50 15.32 7.06
N GLY A 125 -6.25 16.04 5.94
CA GLY A 125 -5.38 17.21 5.89
C GLY A 125 -3.94 16.94 5.45
N PHE A 126 -3.59 15.71 5.09
CA PHE A 126 -2.27 15.41 4.52
C PHE A 126 -2.20 15.90 3.06
N THR A 127 -1.14 16.61 2.69
CA THR A 127 -1.01 17.23 1.36
C THR A 127 0.12 16.66 0.51
N GLN A 128 1.08 15.98 1.10
CA GLN A 128 2.25 15.41 0.41
C GLN A 128 2.22 13.87 0.44
N VAL A 129 1.10 13.29 -0.04
CA VAL A 129 0.90 11.84 -0.02
C VAL A 129 0.85 11.31 -1.45
N HIS A 130 1.82 10.48 -1.79
CA HIS A 130 2.02 9.90 -3.12
C HIS A 130 1.50 8.47 -3.19
N ASN A 131 0.77 8.14 -4.24
CA ASN A 131 0.40 6.76 -4.52
C ASN A 131 1.53 6.05 -5.27
N ILE A 132 2.06 4.95 -4.72
CA ILE A 132 2.96 4.04 -5.44
C ILE A 132 2.09 3.16 -6.34
N ILE A 133 2.02 3.51 -7.64
CA ILE A 133 1.04 3.00 -8.60
C ILE A 133 1.18 1.52 -8.94
N ASP A 134 2.36 0.96 -8.80
CA ASP A 134 2.66 -0.47 -8.99
C ASP A 134 2.77 -1.24 -7.66
N GLY A 135 2.77 -0.53 -6.54
CA GLY A 135 2.72 -1.11 -5.20
C GLY A 135 3.92 -2.00 -4.85
N PHE A 136 3.71 -2.96 -3.95
CA PHE A 136 4.77 -3.86 -3.51
C PHE A 136 5.01 -5.03 -4.48
N GLU A 137 3.95 -5.74 -4.90
CA GLU A 137 4.08 -6.93 -5.75
C GLU A 137 4.08 -6.62 -7.25
N GLY A 138 3.52 -5.48 -7.65
CA GLY A 138 3.48 -5.06 -9.04
C GLY A 138 2.32 -5.60 -9.87
N ASP A 139 2.46 -5.46 -11.17
CA ASP A 139 1.51 -5.93 -12.17
C ASP A 139 1.84 -7.36 -12.62
N LYS A 140 0.83 -8.03 -13.17
CA LYS A 140 0.99 -9.38 -13.69
C LYS A 140 1.78 -9.38 -15.00
N VAL A 141 2.53 -10.45 -15.22
CA VAL A 141 3.11 -10.78 -16.53
C VAL A 141 1.98 -11.26 -17.42
N GLU A 142 1.77 -10.58 -18.53
CA GLU A 142 0.66 -10.84 -19.47
C GLU A 142 1.08 -11.72 -20.66
N ASP A 143 2.39 -11.93 -20.87
CA ASP A 143 2.91 -12.77 -21.92
C ASP A 143 2.54 -14.25 -21.67
N PRO A 144 1.69 -14.87 -22.50
CA PRO A 144 1.25 -16.24 -22.31
C PRO A 144 2.36 -17.29 -22.50
N GLU A 145 3.45 -16.94 -23.19
CA GLU A 145 4.60 -17.83 -23.40
C GLU A 145 5.59 -17.76 -22.22
N SER A 146 5.41 -16.82 -21.31
CA SER A 146 6.27 -16.69 -20.14
C SER A 146 5.94 -17.74 -19.08
N VAL A 147 6.95 -18.37 -18.50
CA VAL A 147 6.81 -19.24 -17.32
C VAL A 147 6.26 -18.49 -16.09
N HIS A 148 6.27 -17.17 -16.14
CA HIS A 148 5.75 -16.27 -15.10
C HIS A 148 4.37 -15.70 -15.45
N HIS A 149 3.70 -16.20 -16.50
CA HIS A 149 2.37 -15.72 -16.90
C HIS A 149 1.40 -15.69 -15.71
N GLY A 150 0.72 -14.56 -15.51
CA GLY A 150 -0.21 -14.35 -14.40
C GLY A 150 0.44 -14.03 -13.04
N MET A 151 1.77 -14.19 -12.90
CA MET A 151 2.50 -13.84 -11.68
C MET A 151 2.83 -12.35 -11.63
N ARG A 152 2.89 -11.76 -10.42
CA ARG A 152 3.23 -10.34 -10.21
C ARG A 152 4.75 -10.16 -10.17
N MET A 153 5.35 -10.02 -11.36
CA MET A 153 6.81 -9.92 -11.52
C MET A 153 7.23 -8.85 -12.55
N ARG A 154 6.28 -8.04 -13.04
CA ARG A 154 6.57 -7.07 -14.09
C ARG A 154 7.22 -5.78 -13.55
N ASN A 155 6.78 -5.31 -12.40
CA ASN A 155 7.22 -4.10 -11.71
C ASN A 155 6.89 -4.23 -10.21
N GLY A 156 6.80 -3.13 -9.47
CA GLY A 156 6.53 -3.11 -8.04
C GLY A 156 7.80 -3.17 -7.20
N TRP A 157 7.68 -2.83 -5.93
CA TRP A 157 8.82 -2.72 -5.02
C TRP A 157 9.65 -4.00 -4.92
N LYS A 158 8.97 -5.13 -4.76
CA LYS A 158 9.59 -6.45 -4.60
C LYS A 158 10.49 -6.85 -5.79
N ASN A 159 10.19 -6.32 -6.98
CA ASN A 159 10.91 -6.63 -8.21
C ASN A 159 11.90 -5.54 -8.63
N SER A 160 11.96 -4.39 -7.93
CA SER A 160 12.77 -3.23 -8.35
C SER A 160 13.57 -2.55 -7.24
N ALA A 161 13.35 -2.88 -5.97
CA ALA A 161 14.03 -2.27 -4.83
C ALA A 161 14.27 -3.28 -3.69
N PRO A 162 15.17 -2.99 -2.74
CA PRO A 162 15.44 -3.87 -1.59
C PRO A 162 14.20 -4.07 -0.70
N TRP A 163 14.01 -5.29 -0.23
CA TRP A 163 12.93 -5.69 0.65
C TRP A 163 13.36 -6.81 1.60
N THR A 164 12.56 -7.09 2.63
CA THR A 164 12.90 -8.01 3.72
C THR A 164 11.68 -8.78 4.25
N TYR A 165 11.94 -9.85 5.00
CA TYR A 165 10.99 -10.52 5.88
C TYR A 165 11.23 -10.20 7.36
N ARG A 166 12.32 -9.46 7.68
CA ARG A 166 12.68 -9.16 9.06
C ARG A 166 11.78 -8.06 9.61
N LEU A 167 11.00 -8.39 10.64
CA LEU A 167 10.09 -7.45 11.28
C LEU A 167 10.81 -6.51 12.24
N ASP A 168 10.49 -5.22 12.16
CA ASP A 168 10.79 -4.25 13.19
C ASP A 168 9.49 -3.93 13.96
N PRO A 169 9.43 -4.20 15.29
CA PRO A 169 8.24 -3.91 16.11
C PRO A 169 7.81 -2.43 16.09
N LYS A 170 8.70 -1.51 15.73
CA LYS A 170 8.37 -0.08 15.60
C LYS A 170 7.64 0.24 14.30
N LEU A 171 7.80 -0.58 13.28
CA LEU A 171 7.23 -0.38 11.94
C LEU A 171 6.01 -1.25 11.68
N VAL A 172 5.99 -2.46 12.23
CA VAL A 172 4.84 -3.36 12.07
C VAL A 172 3.63 -2.87 12.86
N TRP A 173 2.44 -3.03 12.28
CA TRP A 173 1.21 -2.76 13.01
C TRP A 173 0.98 -3.85 14.07
N LEU A 174 0.81 -3.41 15.31
CA LEU A 174 0.49 -4.27 16.44
C LEU A 174 -0.79 -3.72 17.08
N PRO A 175 -1.91 -4.45 17.02
CA PRO A 175 -3.14 -3.99 17.65
C PRO A 175 -3.00 -3.97 19.18
N SER A 176 -3.62 -2.99 19.81
CA SER A 176 -3.83 -3.00 21.26
C SER A 176 -4.80 -4.11 21.68
N ASP A 177 -4.84 -4.48 22.95
CA ASP A 177 -5.79 -5.49 23.45
C ASP A 177 -7.25 -5.11 23.18
N VAL A 178 -7.57 -3.81 23.24
CA VAL A 178 -8.92 -3.29 22.93
C VAL A 178 -9.23 -3.44 21.45
N GLU A 179 -8.26 -3.16 20.58
CA GLU A 179 -8.42 -3.36 19.12
C GLU A 179 -8.53 -4.82 18.77
N LEU A 180 -7.78 -5.71 19.42
CA LEU A 180 -7.88 -7.16 19.24
C LEU A 180 -9.29 -7.65 19.61
N GLU A 181 -9.83 -7.21 20.74
CA GLU A 181 -11.20 -7.56 21.15
C GLU A 181 -12.26 -7.03 20.18
N THR A 182 -12.08 -5.82 19.68
CA THR A 182 -12.95 -5.23 18.66
C THR A 182 -12.85 -5.99 17.34
N LEU A 183 -11.63 -6.35 16.91
CA LEU A 183 -11.41 -7.13 15.71
C LEU A 183 -12.06 -8.51 15.80
N ARG A 184 -11.89 -9.23 16.93
CA ARG A 184 -12.53 -10.53 17.15
C ARG A 184 -14.04 -10.44 16.97
N LYS A 185 -14.69 -9.46 17.59
CA LYS A 185 -16.13 -9.22 17.44
C LYS A 185 -16.54 -8.90 16.01
N THR A 186 -15.72 -8.13 15.29
CA THR A 186 -15.99 -7.74 13.90
C THR A 186 -15.81 -8.91 12.93
N LEU A 187 -14.82 -9.75 13.20
CA LEU A 187 -14.48 -10.91 12.37
C LEU A 187 -15.31 -12.16 12.73
N ASP A 188 -16.08 -12.10 13.81
CA ASP A 188 -16.90 -13.21 14.33
C ASP A 188 -16.07 -14.48 14.66
N ILE A 189 -14.92 -14.28 15.36
CA ILE A 189 -13.96 -15.32 15.77
C ILE A 189 -13.69 -15.31 17.27
#